data_1ba9eb126cd54e0c59b15e8a35181a45
#
_entry.id   1ba9eb126cd54e0c59b15e8a35181a45
#
_cell.length_a   1.000
_cell.length_b   1.000
_cell.length_c   1.000
_cell.angle_alpha   90.00
_cell.angle_beta   90.00
_cell.angle_gamma   90.00
#
_symmetry.space_group_name_H-M   'P 1'
#
loop_
_entity.id
_entity.type
_entity.pdbx_description
1 polymer ?
#
loop_
_entity_poly.entity_id
_entity_poly.type
_entity_poly.pdbx_seq_one_letter_code
_entity_poly.pdbx_strand_id
1 'polypeptide(L)'
;YTSDANAEDYRANININAQLDAQTLINHGQGILDGYLSGQSDVDIALELNFTEQGFNYRAQVKSDLVGLTSKLPAPYKKAETQPWVLDAVVQGDDISNLITTQVNKQFYFNAILENGKSQFSNAHFIIGKQDLGLNSQDLSVTINLEQTELVPWVDLIDQIISAAQNEDDPESQGIMPPLNEIVANIGMLDFSSMVFNDFEMRLAPEQSNVYLKLNAKELRAGVFIPTSQRSQPIRFNADYLRVNFAEQIEAPITEAAKVAPDTDLTWLT
;
A
#
# COMPACT_ATOMS: atom_id res chain seq x y z
N TYR A 1 40.12 -0.23 -47.75
CA TYR A 1 38.67 -0.18 -47.73
C TYR A 1 38.22 -0.08 -46.30
N THR A 2 38.07 1.14 -45.80
CA THR A 2 37.37 1.45 -44.57
C THR A 2 35.91 1.67 -44.96
N SER A 3 35.05 0.70 -44.74
CA SER A 3 33.60 0.93 -44.76
C SER A 3 33.25 1.58 -43.42
N ASP A 4 33.05 2.88 -43.40
CA ASP A 4 32.27 3.58 -42.40
C ASP A 4 30.83 3.07 -42.56
N ALA A 5 30.52 1.95 -41.90
CA ALA A 5 29.15 1.59 -41.65
C ALA A 5 28.65 2.56 -40.57
N ASN A 6 28.03 3.67 -40.98
CA ASN A 6 27.18 4.45 -40.08
C ASN A 6 26.12 3.50 -39.57
N ALA A 7 26.24 3.03 -38.32
CA ALA A 7 25.15 2.37 -37.66
C ALA A 7 24.06 3.45 -37.51
N GLU A 8 23.01 3.30 -38.29
CA GLU A 8 21.87 4.22 -38.22
C GLU A 8 21.13 3.95 -36.91
N ASP A 9 20.89 4.99 -36.11
CA ASP A 9 20.00 4.90 -34.95
C ASP A 9 18.60 4.55 -35.40
N TYR A 10 18.03 3.48 -34.89
CA TYR A 10 16.66 3.07 -35.17
C TYR A 10 15.74 3.37 -34.01
N ARG A 11 14.58 3.93 -34.30
CA ARG A 11 13.52 4.18 -33.34
C ARG A 11 12.22 3.53 -33.78
N ALA A 12 11.53 2.90 -32.84
CA ALA A 12 10.20 2.35 -33.08
C ALA A 12 9.24 2.86 -32.00
N ASN A 13 8.04 3.27 -32.42
CA ASN A 13 6.96 3.68 -31.51
C ASN A 13 5.77 2.74 -31.73
N ILE A 14 5.28 2.14 -30.66
CA ILE A 14 4.18 1.18 -30.67
C ILE A 14 3.12 1.65 -29.69
N ASN A 15 1.87 1.72 -30.12
CA ASN A 15 0.74 2.02 -29.23
C ASN A 15 -0.14 0.76 -29.13
N ILE A 16 -0.51 0.40 -27.92
CA ILE A 16 -1.30 -0.78 -27.60
C ILE A 16 -2.44 -0.37 -26.66
N ASN A 17 -3.66 -0.82 -26.98
CA ASN A 17 -4.79 -0.74 -26.07
C ASN A 17 -5.01 -2.13 -25.49
N ALA A 18 -5.14 -2.21 -24.17
CA ALA A 18 -5.28 -3.46 -23.44
C ALA A 18 -6.27 -3.30 -22.28
N GLN A 19 -6.63 -4.41 -21.63
CA GLN A 19 -7.40 -4.39 -20.39
C GLN A 19 -6.52 -4.78 -19.21
N LEU A 20 -6.62 -4.02 -18.15
CA LEU A 20 -6.03 -4.31 -16.85
C LEU A 20 -7.09 -4.97 -15.98
N ASP A 21 -6.87 -6.23 -15.61
CA ASP A 21 -7.74 -7.00 -14.74
C ASP A 21 -7.21 -6.95 -13.30
N ALA A 22 -8.09 -6.65 -12.34
CA ALA A 22 -7.75 -6.66 -10.91
C ALA A 22 -7.15 -7.99 -10.46
N GLN A 23 -7.64 -9.13 -10.99
CA GLN A 23 -7.11 -10.45 -10.62
C GLN A 23 -5.64 -10.62 -11.03
N THR A 24 -5.22 -10.04 -12.15
CA THR A 24 -3.82 -10.03 -12.56
C THR A 24 -2.95 -9.28 -11.54
N LEU A 25 -3.41 -8.11 -11.06
CA LEU A 25 -2.71 -7.35 -10.02
C LEU A 25 -2.63 -8.12 -8.69
N ILE A 26 -3.74 -8.78 -8.29
CA ILE A 26 -3.81 -9.58 -7.06
C ILE A 26 -2.81 -10.75 -7.13
N ASN A 27 -2.77 -11.47 -8.24
CA ASN A 27 -1.88 -12.62 -8.42
C ASN A 27 -0.40 -12.21 -8.36
N HIS A 28 -0.03 -11.10 -9.01
CA HIS A 28 1.34 -10.58 -8.95
C HIS A 28 1.69 -9.98 -7.58
N GLY A 29 0.69 -9.52 -6.81
CA GLY A 29 0.81 -9.03 -5.45
C GLY A 29 0.70 -10.12 -4.38
N GLN A 30 0.89 -11.39 -4.72
CA GLN A 30 0.82 -12.54 -3.77
C GLN A 30 -0.51 -12.62 -3.01
N GLY A 31 -1.60 -12.16 -3.61
CA GLY A 31 -2.93 -12.21 -3.03
C GLY A 31 -3.22 -11.16 -1.94
N ILE A 32 -2.28 -10.27 -1.60
CA ILE A 32 -2.44 -9.26 -0.53
C ILE A 32 -3.68 -8.39 -0.73
N LEU A 33 -4.04 -8.10 -1.98
CA LEU A 33 -5.20 -7.27 -2.31
C LEU A 33 -6.46 -8.08 -2.64
N ASP A 34 -6.44 -9.39 -2.37
CA ASP A 34 -7.62 -10.23 -2.59
C ASP A 34 -8.78 -9.78 -1.70
N GLY A 35 -9.96 -9.68 -2.30
CA GLY A 35 -11.14 -9.11 -1.65
C GLY A 35 -11.19 -7.57 -1.59
N TYR A 36 -10.06 -6.88 -1.83
CA TYR A 36 -10.01 -5.41 -1.86
C TYR A 36 -10.12 -4.82 -3.27
N LEU A 37 -9.63 -5.51 -4.28
CA LEU A 37 -9.72 -5.07 -5.67
C LEU A 37 -10.64 -5.98 -6.48
N SER A 38 -11.36 -5.40 -7.44
CA SER A 38 -12.18 -6.14 -8.41
C SER A 38 -12.43 -5.32 -9.65
N GLY A 39 -12.83 -6.00 -10.76
CA GLY A 39 -13.19 -5.36 -12.02
C GLY A 39 -12.04 -5.27 -13.00
N GLN A 40 -12.26 -4.55 -14.10
CA GLN A 40 -11.33 -4.37 -15.22
C GLN A 40 -11.35 -2.92 -15.70
N SER A 41 -10.25 -2.44 -16.23
CA SER A 41 -10.16 -1.10 -16.82
C SER A 41 -9.34 -1.12 -18.10
N ASP A 42 -9.69 -0.26 -19.03
CA ASP A 42 -8.91 -0.08 -20.24
C ASP A 42 -7.61 0.68 -19.94
N VAL A 43 -6.54 0.30 -20.60
CA VAL A 43 -5.22 0.93 -20.49
C VAL A 43 -4.64 1.23 -21.87
N ASP A 44 -4.03 2.39 -21.99
CA ASP A 44 -3.26 2.81 -23.16
C ASP A 44 -1.77 2.65 -22.85
N ILE A 45 -1.05 1.93 -23.71
CA ILE A 45 0.38 1.67 -23.57
C ILE A 45 1.09 2.27 -24.78
N ALA A 46 2.03 3.20 -24.50
CA ALA A 46 2.94 3.73 -25.50
C ALA A 46 4.35 3.18 -25.24
N LEU A 47 4.93 2.48 -26.21
CA LEU A 47 6.26 1.89 -26.16
C LEU A 47 7.18 2.58 -27.17
N GLU A 48 8.27 3.16 -26.68
CA GLU A 48 9.36 3.75 -27.48
C GLU A 48 10.59 2.85 -27.35
N LEU A 49 11.13 2.41 -28.47
CA LEU A 49 12.33 1.59 -28.56
C LEU A 49 13.42 2.37 -29.29
N ASN A 50 14.60 2.47 -28.71
CA ASN A 50 15.75 3.14 -29.31
C ASN A 50 16.92 2.14 -29.40
N PHE A 51 17.44 1.97 -30.62
CA PHE A 51 18.62 1.17 -30.90
C PHE A 51 19.70 2.12 -31.38
N THR A 52 20.81 2.20 -30.66
CA THR A 52 21.93 3.09 -30.95
C THR A 52 23.22 2.29 -31.02
N GLU A 53 24.30 2.89 -31.53
CA GLU A 53 25.63 2.26 -31.48
C GLU A 53 26.09 1.92 -30.06
N GLN A 54 25.54 2.59 -29.05
CA GLN A 54 25.91 2.43 -27.65
C GLN A 54 25.06 1.38 -26.91
N GLY A 55 24.04 0.83 -27.54
CA GLY A 55 23.15 -0.17 -26.98
C GLY A 55 21.66 0.09 -27.24
N PHE A 56 20.84 -0.62 -26.50
CA PHE A 56 19.39 -0.56 -26.57
C PHE A 56 18.83 0.14 -25.34
N ASN A 57 17.84 1.00 -25.53
CA ASN A 57 17.01 1.51 -24.44
C ASN A 57 15.55 1.60 -24.86
N TYR A 58 14.66 1.59 -23.87
CA TYR A 58 13.24 1.70 -24.12
C TYR A 58 12.54 2.51 -23.04
N ARG A 59 11.36 3.01 -23.40
CA ARG A 59 10.41 3.64 -22.48
C ARG A 59 9.02 3.12 -22.80
N ALA A 60 8.38 2.49 -21.82
CA ALA A 60 6.97 2.13 -21.88
C ALA A 60 6.19 3.05 -20.91
N GLN A 61 5.11 3.66 -21.41
CA GLN A 61 4.19 4.44 -20.58
C GLN A 61 2.81 3.79 -20.62
N VAL A 62 2.22 3.57 -19.47
CA VAL A 62 0.87 3.02 -19.29
C VAL A 62 -0.01 4.08 -18.65
N LYS A 63 -1.14 4.38 -19.27
CA LYS A 63 -2.14 5.33 -18.77
C LYS A 63 -3.51 4.69 -18.71
N SER A 64 -4.29 5.06 -17.68
CA SER A 64 -5.69 4.68 -17.53
C SER A 64 -6.41 5.68 -16.63
N ASP A 65 -7.72 5.77 -16.75
CA ASP A 65 -8.59 6.43 -15.78
C ASP A 65 -9.12 5.47 -14.72
N LEU A 66 -8.76 4.19 -14.79
CA LEU A 66 -9.16 3.11 -13.92
C LEU A 66 -10.68 2.99 -13.69
N VAL A 67 -11.51 3.52 -14.61
CA VAL A 67 -12.96 3.28 -14.61
C VAL A 67 -13.19 1.80 -14.89
N GLY A 68 -14.11 1.16 -14.16
CA GLY A 68 -14.35 -0.29 -14.21
C GLY A 68 -13.64 -1.06 -13.09
N LEU A 69 -12.57 -0.51 -12.48
CA LEU A 69 -11.97 -1.07 -11.28
C LEU A 69 -12.64 -0.53 -10.02
N THR A 70 -12.81 -1.40 -9.03
CA THR A 70 -13.34 -1.06 -7.70
C THR A 70 -12.28 -1.31 -6.65
N SER A 71 -12.15 -0.39 -5.68
CA SER A 71 -11.32 -0.58 -4.49
C SER A 71 -12.19 -0.53 -3.24
N LYS A 72 -12.07 -1.56 -2.39
CA LYS A 72 -12.66 -1.64 -1.04
C LYS A 72 -11.66 -1.34 0.06
N LEU A 73 -10.49 -0.83 -0.28
CA LEU A 73 -9.51 -0.39 0.72
C LEU A 73 -10.15 0.61 1.69
N PRO A 74 -9.67 0.69 2.93
CA PRO A 74 -10.15 1.67 3.90
C PRO A 74 -10.07 3.11 3.39
N ALA A 75 -10.90 3.99 3.93
CA ALA A 75 -10.85 5.41 3.59
C ALA A 75 -9.44 5.98 3.85
N PRO A 76 -8.96 6.89 2.99
CA PRO A 76 -9.64 7.53 1.86
C PRO A 76 -9.53 6.75 0.52
N TYR A 77 -9.10 5.50 0.53
CA TYR A 77 -8.73 4.70 -0.65
C TYR A 77 -9.85 3.81 -1.19
N LYS A 78 -11.08 4.03 -0.74
CA LYS A 78 -12.27 3.40 -1.31
C LYS A 78 -12.60 4.03 -2.65
N LYS A 79 -12.79 3.21 -3.70
CA LYS A 79 -13.10 3.65 -5.06
C LYS A 79 -14.30 2.90 -5.60
N ALA A 80 -15.30 3.61 -6.06
CA ALA A 80 -16.42 3.02 -6.82
C ALA A 80 -15.99 2.72 -8.27
N GLU A 81 -16.66 1.76 -8.90
CA GLU A 81 -16.41 1.33 -10.27
C GLU A 81 -16.41 2.50 -11.27
N THR A 82 -17.38 3.41 -11.15
CA THR A 82 -17.56 4.56 -12.05
C THR A 82 -16.70 5.77 -11.72
N GLN A 83 -15.99 5.73 -10.60
CA GLN A 83 -15.13 6.84 -10.17
C GLN A 83 -13.79 6.79 -10.92
N PRO A 84 -13.37 7.85 -11.63
CA PRO A 84 -12.07 7.85 -12.29
C PRO A 84 -10.94 8.06 -11.27
N TRP A 85 -9.87 7.27 -11.42
CA TRP A 85 -8.58 7.45 -10.79
C TRP A 85 -7.49 7.40 -11.86
N VAL A 86 -6.66 8.38 -11.92
CA VAL A 86 -5.62 8.45 -12.95
C VAL A 86 -4.45 7.53 -12.60
N LEU A 87 -4.17 6.55 -13.46
CA LEU A 87 -2.95 5.76 -13.47
C LEU A 87 -1.98 6.38 -14.47
N ASP A 88 -0.75 6.62 -14.06
CA ASP A 88 0.39 6.90 -14.93
C ASP A 88 1.58 6.05 -14.45
N ALA A 89 1.97 5.08 -15.26
CA ALA A 89 3.10 4.22 -14.97
C ALA A 89 4.12 4.30 -16.12
N VAL A 90 5.39 4.36 -15.76
CA VAL A 90 6.51 4.43 -16.71
C VAL A 90 7.53 3.36 -16.37
N VAL A 91 7.94 2.60 -17.35
CA VAL A 91 9.10 1.72 -17.28
C VAL A 91 10.14 2.24 -18.25
N GLN A 92 11.33 2.51 -17.76
CA GLN A 92 12.49 2.89 -18.57
C GLN A 92 13.58 1.85 -18.34
N GLY A 93 14.13 1.30 -19.40
CA GLY A 93 15.14 0.27 -19.31
C GLY A 93 16.20 0.36 -20.39
N ASP A 94 17.32 -0.28 -20.11
CA ASP A 94 18.46 -0.48 -20.99
C ASP A 94 18.97 -1.93 -20.89
N ASP A 95 20.19 -2.21 -21.32
CA ASP A 95 20.80 -3.54 -21.25
C ASP A 95 21.14 -3.97 -19.82
N ILE A 96 21.06 -3.08 -18.81
CA ILE A 96 21.49 -3.33 -17.45
C ILE A 96 20.30 -3.46 -16.50
N SER A 97 19.35 -2.52 -16.56
CA SER A 97 18.27 -2.43 -15.58
C SER A 97 17.01 -1.76 -16.11
N ASN A 98 15.95 -1.91 -15.37
CA ASN A 98 14.65 -1.31 -15.61
C ASN A 98 14.23 -0.48 -14.39
N LEU A 99 13.98 0.81 -14.60
CA LEU A 99 13.41 1.70 -13.60
C LEU A 99 11.89 1.77 -13.83
N ILE A 100 11.13 1.44 -12.81
CA ILE A 100 9.68 1.47 -12.80
C ILE A 100 9.24 2.63 -11.91
N THR A 101 8.36 3.49 -12.42
CA THR A 101 7.71 4.54 -11.63
C THR A 101 6.21 4.48 -11.91
N THR A 102 5.41 4.42 -10.87
CA THR A 102 3.95 4.35 -10.98
C THR A 102 3.32 5.37 -10.05
N GLN A 103 2.30 6.03 -10.53
CA GLN A 103 1.47 6.94 -9.75
C GLN A 103 -0.01 6.60 -9.99
N VAL A 104 -0.78 6.46 -8.91
CA VAL A 104 -2.24 6.29 -8.97
C VAL A 104 -2.89 7.41 -8.18
N ASN A 105 -3.70 8.23 -8.87
CA ASN A 105 -4.52 9.32 -8.32
C ASN A 105 -3.76 10.29 -7.38
N LYS A 106 -2.42 10.42 -7.54
CA LYS A 106 -1.54 11.20 -6.65
C LYS A 106 -1.64 10.78 -5.16
N GLN A 107 -2.03 9.56 -4.91
CA GLN A 107 -2.22 8.99 -3.56
C GLN A 107 -1.39 7.73 -3.34
N PHE A 108 -1.04 7.03 -4.42
CA PHE A 108 -0.18 5.87 -4.40
C PHE A 108 0.97 6.07 -5.37
N TYR A 109 2.16 5.73 -4.94
CA TYR A 109 3.34 5.74 -5.79
C TYR A 109 4.11 4.45 -5.58
N PHE A 110 4.66 3.94 -6.65
CA PHE A 110 5.54 2.78 -6.61
C PHE A 110 6.76 3.07 -7.48
N ASN A 111 7.94 2.96 -6.90
CA ASN A 111 9.22 3.10 -7.59
C ASN A 111 10.03 1.82 -7.35
N ALA A 112 10.60 1.25 -8.41
CA ALA A 112 11.38 0.04 -8.29
C ALA A 112 12.47 -0.03 -9.35
N ILE A 113 13.54 -0.79 -9.04
CA ILE A 113 14.61 -1.13 -9.97
C ILE A 113 14.65 -2.64 -10.11
N LEU A 114 14.60 -3.12 -11.36
CA LEU A 114 14.78 -4.51 -11.72
C LEU A 114 16.04 -4.64 -12.58
N GLU A 115 17.07 -5.28 -12.06
CA GLU A 115 18.26 -5.60 -12.82
C GLU A 115 17.96 -6.71 -13.85
N ASN A 116 18.53 -6.59 -15.04
CA ASN A 116 18.33 -7.58 -16.09
C ASN A 116 18.86 -8.95 -15.66
N GLY A 117 18.08 -10.00 -15.94
CA GLY A 117 18.40 -11.36 -15.53
C GLY A 117 18.11 -11.69 -14.06
N LYS A 118 17.57 -10.76 -13.29
CA LYS A 118 17.04 -11.01 -11.94
C LYS A 118 15.53 -11.24 -12.01
N SER A 119 15.01 -12.07 -11.13
CA SER A 119 13.57 -12.30 -10.95
C SER A 119 12.95 -11.41 -9.88
N GLN A 120 13.75 -10.67 -9.13
CA GLN A 120 13.37 -9.87 -7.97
C GLN A 120 13.91 -8.45 -8.12
N PHE A 121 13.14 -7.46 -7.69
CA PHE A 121 13.62 -6.08 -7.62
C PHE A 121 14.83 -5.97 -6.68
N SER A 122 15.82 -5.19 -7.08
CA SER A 122 16.94 -4.83 -6.21
C SER A 122 16.56 -3.73 -5.22
N ASN A 123 15.52 -2.97 -5.57
CA ASN A 123 15.00 -1.86 -4.78
C ASN A 123 13.52 -1.68 -5.11
N ALA A 124 12.68 -1.48 -4.11
CA ALA A 124 11.27 -1.17 -4.28
C ALA A 124 10.77 -0.21 -3.18
N HIS A 125 10.00 0.80 -3.54
CA HIS A 125 9.43 1.76 -2.61
C HIS A 125 7.97 1.99 -2.91
N PHE A 126 7.10 1.64 -1.97
CA PHE A 126 5.69 2.01 -1.96
C PHE A 126 5.46 3.26 -1.12
N ILE A 127 4.71 4.22 -1.66
CA ILE A 127 4.33 5.44 -0.96
C ILE A 127 2.82 5.57 -1.00
N ILE A 128 2.21 5.76 0.15
CA ILE A 128 0.77 5.96 0.35
C ILE A 128 0.55 7.36 0.91
N GLY A 129 -0.29 8.16 0.25
CA GLY A 129 -0.57 9.55 0.63
C GLY A 129 0.31 10.57 -0.07
N LYS A 130 0.86 11.54 0.65
CA LYS A 130 1.74 12.56 0.06
C LYS A 130 3.04 11.96 -0.44
N GLN A 131 3.43 12.34 -1.66
CA GLN A 131 4.67 11.86 -2.27
C GLN A 131 5.87 12.29 -1.42
N ASP A 132 6.73 11.31 -1.11
CA ASP A 132 8.08 11.52 -0.63
C ASP A 132 9.04 11.23 -1.79
N LEU A 133 9.99 12.12 -2.04
CA LEU A 133 10.91 12.00 -3.17
C LEU A 133 12.14 11.20 -2.73
N GLY A 134 12.18 9.92 -3.01
CA GLY A 134 13.41 9.14 -2.87
C GLY A 134 13.22 7.64 -3.04
N LEU A 135 14.09 7.03 -3.83
CA LEU A 135 14.46 5.62 -3.71
C LEU A 135 15.50 5.55 -2.58
N ASN A 136 15.05 5.41 -1.34
CA ASN A 136 15.91 5.68 -0.19
C ASN A 136 16.71 4.49 0.32
N SER A 137 16.48 3.27 -0.15
CA SER A 137 17.18 2.09 0.39
C SER A 137 17.28 0.96 -0.63
N GLN A 138 18.17 0.05 -0.38
CA GLN A 138 18.11 -1.29 -0.93
C GLN A 138 16.90 -2.00 -0.30
N ASP A 139 16.37 -3.01 -0.97
CA ASP A 139 15.21 -3.79 -0.53
C ASP A 139 13.86 -3.03 -0.59
N LEU A 140 12.83 -3.56 0.08
CA LEU A 140 11.49 -2.98 0.09
C LEU A 140 11.33 -1.96 1.21
N SER A 141 10.91 -0.75 0.84
CA SER A 141 10.48 0.28 1.81
C SER A 141 9.02 0.65 1.56
N VAL A 142 8.30 0.94 2.62
CA VAL A 142 6.92 1.45 2.57
C VAL A 142 6.84 2.74 3.37
N THR A 143 6.35 3.82 2.74
CA THR A 143 6.12 5.10 3.39
C THR A 143 4.64 5.45 3.34
N ILE A 144 4.07 5.81 4.48
CA ILE A 144 2.66 6.18 4.63
C ILE A 144 2.61 7.61 5.18
N ASN A 145 2.06 8.55 4.39
CA ASN A 145 1.96 9.97 4.76
C ASN A 145 0.51 10.42 4.66
N LEU A 146 -0.25 10.37 5.75
CA LEU A 146 -1.67 10.67 5.81
C LEU A 146 -1.96 11.87 6.72
N GLU A 147 -2.96 12.66 6.38
CA GLU A 147 -3.46 13.70 7.28
C GLU A 147 -4.28 13.08 8.42
N GLN A 148 -5.12 12.11 8.10
CA GLN A 148 -5.96 11.39 9.05
C GLN A 148 -6.31 10.01 8.53
N THR A 149 -6.45 9.03 9.45
CA THR A 149 -7.05 7.72 9.16
C THR A 149 -7.56 7.05 10.44
N GLU A 150 -8.47 6.07 10.28
CA GLU A 150 -8.88 5.14 11.32
C GLU A 150 -8.01 3.88 11.21
N LEU A 151 -7.46 3.38 12.31
CA LEU A 151 -6.61 2.20 12.29
C LEU A 151 -7.40 0.90 12.08
N VAL A 152 -8.55 0.77 12.74
CA VAL A 152 -9.31 -0.50 12.78
C VAL A 152 -9.60 -1.08 11.40
N PRO A 153 -10.04 -0.32 10.39
CA PRO A 153 -10.28 -0.84 9.04
C PRO A 153 -9.03 -1.37 8.33
N TRP A 154 -7.83 -1.01 8.80
CA TRP A 154 -6.55 -1.44 8.20
C TRP A 154 -5.98 -2.71 8.82
N VAL A 155 -6.51 -3.15 9.96
CA VAL A 155 -5.96 -4.30 10.71
C VAL A 155 -5.95 -5.56 9.86
N ASP A 156 -7.05 -5.86 9.17
CA ASP A 156 -7.15 -7.06 8.32
C ASP A 156 -6.14 -7.03 7.15
N LEU A 157 -5.94 -5.86 6.53
CA LEU A 157 -4.98 -5.70 5.45
C LEU A 157 -3.53 -5.84 5.97
N ILE A 158 -3.24 -5.28 7.12
CA ILE A 158 -1.92 -5.39 7.77
C ILE A 158 -1.63 -6.86 8.09
N ASP A 159 -2.60 -7.60 8.64
CA ASP A 159 -2.46 -9.02 8.93
C ASP A 159 -2.21 -9.85 7.66
N GLN A 160 -2.90 -9.55 6.57
CA GLN A 160 -2.65 -10.19 5.26
C GLN A 160 -1.23 -9.90 4.74
N ILE A 161 -0.74 -8.66 4.84
CA ILE A 161 0.62 -8.29 4.43
C ILE A 161 1.66 -9.04 5.26
N ILE A 162 1.47 -9.10 6.58
CA ILE A 162 2.37 -9.83 7.49
C ILE A 162 2.36 -11.33 7.16
N SER A 163 1.18 -11.90 6.92
CA SER A 163 1.02 -13.32 6.60
C SER A 163 1.67 -13.68 5.26
N ALA A 164 1.53 -12.82 4.25
CA ALA A 164 2.18 -13.02 2.95
C ALA A 164 3.71 -12.96 3.06
N ALA A 165 4.24 -12.02 3.85
CA ALA A 165 5.68 -11.89 4.07
C ALA A 165 6.30 -13.07 4.86
N GLN A 166 5.50 -13.86 5.60
CA GLN A 166 5.96 -15.01 6.38
C GLN A 166 5.97 -16.32 5.59
N ASN A 167 5.34 -16.38 4.41
CA ASN A 167 5.27 -17.58 3.57
C ASN A 167 6.51 -17.77 2.69
N GLU A 168 7.64 -17.17 3.01
CA GLU A 168 8.91 -17.23 2.26
C GLU A 168 9.60 -18.63 2.28
N ASP A 169 9.05 -19.63 2.97
CA ASP A 169 9.66 -20.98 3.08
C ASP A 169 9.56 -21.82 1.81
N ASP A 170 8.86 -21.35 0.76
CA ASP A 170 8.79 -22.04 -0.53
C ASP A 170 9.75 -21.38 -1.56
N PRO A 171 10.87 -22.04 -1.93
CA PRO A 171 11.81 -21.48 -2.91
C PRO A 171 11.22 -21.24 -4.31
N GLU A 172 10.08 -21.85 -4.64
CA GLU A 172 9.36 -21.62 -5.90
C GLU A 172 8.41 -20.41 -5.82
N SER A 173 8.13 -19.89 -4.62
CA SER A 173 7.30 -18.72 -4.39
C SER A 173 8.09 -17.42 -4.14
N GLN A 174 9.37 -17.34 -4.52
CA GLN A 174 10.11 -16.10 -4.45
C GLN A 174 9.40 -15.03 -5.27
N GLY A 175 8.63 -14.17 -4.58
CA GLY A 175 7.92 -13.07 -5.19
C GLY A 175 8.88 -12.06 -5.84
N ILE A 176 8.36 -11.25 -6.75
CA ILE A 176 9.13 -10.18 -7.42
C ILE A 176 9.61 -9.09 -6.44
N MET A 177 9.00 -8.99 -5.25
CA MET A 177 9.35 -8.00 -4.23
C MET A 177 10.60 -8.43 -3.45
N PRO A 178 11.52 -7.49 -3.17
CA PRO A 178 12.66 -7.78 -2.31
C PRO A 178 12.23 -7.87 -0.84
N PRO A 179 13.11 -8.36 0.05
CA PRO A 179 12.84 -8.39 1.49
C PRO A 179 12.42 -7.03 2.03
N LEU A 180 11.52 -7.02 3.02
CA LEU A 180 11.10 -5.78 3.67
C LEU A 180 12.26 -5.20 4.48
N ASN A 181 12.65 -3.96 4.19
CA ASN A 181 13.62 -3.19 4.95
C ASN A 181 12.94 -2.39 6.07
N GLU A 182 11.91 -1.60 5.71
CA GLU A 182 11.20 -0.80 6.71
C GLU A 182 9.80 -0.38 6.24
N ILE A 183 8.94 -0.10 7.22
CA ILE A 183 7.69 0.64 7.04
C ILE A 183 7.75 1.89 7.91
N VAL A 184 7.55 3.05 7.32
CA VAL A 184 7.46 4.34 8.02
C VAL A 184 6.06 4.91 7.80
N ALA A 185 5.37 5.29 8.87
CA ALA A 185 4.09 5.98 8.78
C ALA A 185 4.14 7.31 9.54
N ASN A 186 3.68 8.37 8.88
CA ASN A 186 3.48 9.70 9.43
C ASN A 186 2.01 10.07 9.24
N ILE A 187 1.25 10.12 10.32
CA ILE A 187 -0.20 10.34 10.30
C ILE A 187 -0.52 11.49 11.22
N GLY A 188 -1.08 12.57 10.66
CA GLY A 188 -1.42 13.75 11.46
C GLY A 188 -2.40 13.43 12.59
N MET A 189 -3.43 12.62 12.31
CA MET A 189 -4.39 12.15 13.29
C MET A 189 -4.75 10.68 13.04
N LEU A 190 -4.45 9.80 13.99
CA LEU A 190 -4.78 8.38 13.94
C LEU A 190 -5.89 8.09 14.95
N ASP A 191 -7.05 7.64 14.44
CA ASP A 191 -8.17 7.20 15.27
C ASP A 191 -8.07 5.69 15.52
N PHE A 192 -8.07 5.30 16.78
CA PHE A 192 -8.12 3.90 17.18
C PHE A 192 -9.20 3.69 18.24
N SER A 193 -10.33 3.16 17.83
CA SER A 193 -11.53 2.99 18.67
C SER A 193 -12.02 4.31 19.24
N SER A 194 -11.84 4.56 20.52
CA SER A 194 -12.19 5.81 21.21
C SER A 194 -10.98 6.69 21.55
N MET A 195 -9.79 6.29 21.07
CA MET A 195 -8.54 7.00 21.32
C MET A 195 -8.09 7.73 20.04
N VAL A 196 -7.60 8.94 20.18
CA VAL A 196 -7.02 9.73 19.09
C VAL A 196 -5.55 9.97 19.40
N PHE A 197 -4.69 9.65 18.43
CA PHE A 197 -3.26 9.92 18.49
C PHE A 197 -2.91 11.03 17.51
N ASN A 198 -2.38 12.13 18.00
CA ASN A 198 -1.98 13.27 17.18
C ASN A 198 -0.49 13.21 16.86
N ASP A 199 -0.15 13.64 15.62
CA ASP A 199 1.22 13.60 15.09
C ASP A 199 1.84 12.19 15.28
N PHE A 200 1.08 11.18 14.83
CA PHE A 200 1.47 9.79 14.97
C PHE A 200 2.57 9.43 13.98
N GLU A 201 3.66 8.93 14.51
CA GLU A 201 4.78 8.38 13.75
C GLU A 201 4.99 6.91 14.13
N MET A 202 5.15 6.07 13.13
CA MET A 202 5.48 4.66 13.29
C MET A 202 6.69 4.31 12.42
N ARG A 203 7.59 3.53 12.98
CA ARG A 203 8.66 2.88 12.21
C ARG A 203 8.70 1.40 12.58
N LEU A 204 8.53 0.56 11.58
CA LEU A 204 8.66 -0.89 11.69
C LEU A 204 9.90 -1.30 10.88
N ALA A 205 10.79 -2.05 11.50
CA ALA A 205 11.96 -2.62 10.84
C ALA A 205 12.16 -4.07 11.28
N PRO A 206 12.40 -4.99 10.34
CA PRO A 206 12.82 -6.35 10.67
C PRO A 206 14.23 -6.33 11.28
N GLU A 207 14.44 -7.10 12.34
CA GLU A 207 15.75 -7.33 12.96
C GLU A 207 15.99 -8.83 13.11
N GLN A 208 16.72 -9.46 12.20
CA GLN A 208 17.00 -10.90 12.19
C GLN A 208 15.71 -11.75 12.25
N SER A 209 15.40 -12.30 13.44
CA SER A 209 14.22 -13.15 13.69
C SER A 209 13.10 -12.41 14.42
N ASN A 210 13.07 -11.09 14.37
CA ASN A 210 12.15 -10.26 15.12
C ASN A 210 11.72 -9.06 14.28
N VAL A 211 10.62 -8.42 14.68
CA VAL A 211 10.20 -7.13 14.17
C VAL A 211 10.18 -6.13 15.31
N TYR A 212 10.86 -5.03 15.12
CA TYR A 212 10.84 -3.92 16.05
C TYR A 212 9.93 -2.81 15.52
N LEU A 213 8.96 -2.41 16.35
CA LEU A 213 8.02 -1.35 16.04
C LEU A 213 8.21 -0.21 17.03
N LYS A 214 8.56 0.97 16.52
CA LYS A 214 8.67 2.21 17.29
C LYS A 214 7.44 3.07 17.02
N LEU A 215 6.78 3.51 18.08
CA LEU A 215 5.59 4.37 18.03
C LEU A 215 5.87 5.69 18.75
N ASN A 216 5.48 6.78 18.14
CA ASN A 216 5.61 8.12 18.70
C ASN A 216 4.38 8.95 18.33
N ALA A 217 3.78 9.62 19.30
CA ALA A 217 2.66 10.54 19.13
C ALA A 217 2.66 11.52 20.32
N LYS A 218 1.81 12.53 20.30
CA LYS A 218 1.62 13.40 21.47
C LYS A 218 1.14 12.61 22.69
N GLU A 219 0.34 11.57 22.46
CA GLU A 219 -0.31 10.75 23.50
C GLU A 219 0.46 9.48 23.83
N LEU A 220 1.38 9.02 22.94
CA LEU A 220 2.05 7.73 23.08
C LEU A 220 3.53 7.83 22.68
N ARG A 221 4.40 7.22 23.48
CA ARG A 221 5.74 6.83 23.07
C ARG A 221 6.01 5.42 23.53
N ALA A 222 6.24 4.51 22.58
CA ALA A 222 6.44 3.10 22.89
C ALA A 222 7.32 2.38 21.88
N GLY A 223 7.91 1.30 22.33
CA GLY A 223 8.56 0.29 21.51
C GLY A 223 7.83 -1.04 21.65
N VAL A 224 7.58 -1.71 20.53
CA VAL A 224 6.99 -3.06 20.52
C VAL A 224 7.97 -4.01 19.85
N PHE A 225 8.21 -5.12 20.51
CA PHE A 225 9.07 -6.18 20.03
C PHE A 225 8.22 -7.40 19.70
N ILE A 226 8.21 -7.83 18.45
CA ILE A 226 7.39 -8.93 17.94
C ILE A 226 8.32 -10.05 17.48
N PRO A 227 8.37 -11.21 18.18
CA PRO A 227 9.15 -12.36 17.74
C PRO A 227 8.52 -12.99 16.49
N THR A 228 9.31 -13.20 15.42
CA THR A 228 8.82 -13.85 14.19
C THR A 228 9.19 -15.33 14.13
N SER A 229 10.29 -15.75 14.76
CA SER A 229 10.81 -17.12 14.67
C SER A 229 10.22 -18.13 15.65
N GLN A 230 9.55 -17.67 16.72
CA GLN A 230 8.95 -18.56 17.73
C GLN A 230 7.62 -17.96 18.20
N ARG A 231 6.51 -18.48 17.67
CA ARG A 231 5.14 -18.08 18.08
C ARG A 231 4.85 -18.25 19.58
N SER A 232 5.76 -18.88 20.34
CA SER A 232 5.65 -19.07 21.80
C SER A 232 6.27 -17.93 22.62
N GLN A 233 7.01 -17.01 22.00
CA GLN A 233 7.57 -15.87 22.75
C GLN A 233 6.53 -14.75 22.85
N PRO A 234 6.41 -14.11 24.02
CA PRO A 234 5.46 -13.02 24.19
C PRO A 234 5.89 -11.76 23.43
N ILE A 235 4.92 -11.07 22.86
CA ILE A 235 5.11 -9.69 22.38
C ILE A 235 5.47 -8.84 23.60
N ARG A 236 6.52 -8.03 23.47
CA ARG A 236 6.95 -7.10 24.52
C ARG A 236 6.59 -5.69 24.12
N PHE A 237 5.79 -5.04 24.96
CA PHE A 237 5.41 -3.64 24.80
C PHE A 237 6.04 -2.82 25.91
N ASN A 238 6.88 -1.84 25.56
CA ASN A 238 7.51 -0.92 26.48
C ASN A 238 7.04 0.49 26.15
N ALA A 239 6.28 1.12 27.02
CA ALA A 239 5.84 2.50 26.85
C ALA A 239 6.59 3.44 27.81
N ASP A 240 7.13 4.54 27.27
CA ASP A 240 7.64 5.65 28.07
C ASP A 240 6.47 6.43 28.68
N TYR A 241 5.42 6.62 27.89
CA TYR A 241 4.16 7.20 28.33
C TYR A 241 3.00 6.78 27.42
N LEU A 242 1.80 6.77 27.99
CA LEU A 242 0.51 6.65 27.33
C LEU A 242 -0.47 7.61 28.00
N ARG A 243 -1.02 8.55 27.23
CA ARG A 243 -2.05 9.49 27.70
C ARG A 243 -3.33 9.16 26.95
N VAL A 244 -4.34 8.66 27.64
CA VAL A 244 -5.61 8.27 27.04
C VAL A 244 -6.58 9.45 27.18
N ASN A 245 -6.88 10.07 26.07
CA ASN A 245 -7.99 11.04 25.98
C ASN A 245 -9.16 10.29 25.31
N PHE A 246 -10.13 9.89 26.10
CA PHE A 246 -11.38 9.37 25.54
C PHE A 246 -12.12 10.56 24.93
N ALA A 247 -12.59 10.42 23.68
CA ALA A 247 -13.55 11.36 23.13
C ALA A 247 -14.76 11.38 24.09
N GLU A 248 -15.10 12.56 24.65
CA GLU A 248 -16.34 12.69 25.40
C GLU A 248 -17.47 12.21 24.48
N GLN A 249 -18.09 11.08 24.84
CA GLN A 249 -19.37 10.74 24.26
C GLN A 249 -20.29 11.88 24.68
N ILE A 250 -20.63 12.74 23.72
CA ILE A 250 -21.73 13.67 23.90
C ILE A 250 -22.95 12.77 24.05
N GLU A 251 -23.32 12.49 25.31
CA GLU A 251 -24.61 11.86 25.60
C GLU A 251 -25.66 12.75 24.93
N ALA A 252 -26.27 12.22 23.86
CA ALA A 252 -27.43 12.87 23.29
C ALA A 252 -28.40 13.12 24.44
N PRO A 253 -28.93 14.34 24.62
CA PRO A 253 -29.83 14.62 25.72
C PRO A 253 -30.94 13.58 25.68
N ILE A 254 -31.11 12.82 26.76
CA ILE A 254 -32.20 11.88 26.92
C ILE A 254 -33.45 12.69 26.78
N THR A 255 -34.06 12.66 25.61
CA THR A 255 -35.36 13.25 25.40
C THR A 255 -36.29 12.42 26.31
N GLU A 256 -36.77 13.04 27.35
CA GLU A 256 -37.71 12.48 28.30
C GLU A 256 -38.93 11.96 27.52
N ALA A 257 -38.87 10.67 27.12
CA ALA A 257 -40.01 10.03 26.46
C ALA A 257 -41.16 10.03 27.47
N ALA A 258 -42.20 10.69 27.07
CA ALA A 258 -43.46 10.86 27.80
C ALA A 258 -43.79 9.63 28.62
N LYS A 259 -44.05 9.85 29.93
CA LYS A 259 -44.72 8.91 30.82
C LYS A 259 -46.05 8.54 30.19
N VAL A 260 -46.09 7.44 29.47
CA VAL A 260 -47.35 6.74 29.18
C VAL A 260 -47.70 5.96 30.45
N ALA A 261 -48.68 6.42 31.16
CA ALA A 261 -49.26 5.68 32.29
C ALA A 261 -49.78 4.32 31.79
N PRO A 262 -49.55 3.22 32.51
CA PRO A 262 -50.16 1.96 32.14
C PRO A 262 -51.65 2.00 32.49
N ASP A 263 -52.47 2.01 31.46
CA ASP A 263 -53.93 1.75 31.58
C ASP A 263 -54.07 0.23 31.76
N THR A 264 -54.19 -0.20 33.00
CA THR A 264 -54.41 -1.60 33.41
C THR A 264 -55.91 -1.84 33.39
N ASP A 265 -56.50 -2.21 32.26
CA ASP A 265 -57.83 -2.78 32.19
C ASP A 265 -57.71 -4.32 32.15
N LEU A 266 -57.95 -4.94 33.33
CA LEU A 266 -57.94 -6.39 33.57
C LEU A 266 -59.35 -6.96 33.63
N THR A 267 -60.17 -6.79 32.60
CA THR A 267 -61.58 -7.25 32.63
C THR A 267 -61.86 -8.51 31.82
N TRP A 268 -60.93 -9.41 31.60
CA TRP A 268 -61.22 -10.65 30.87
C TRP A 268 -60.69 -11.94 31.54
N LEU A 269 -60.68 -11.99 32.88
CA LEU A 269 -60.48 -13.19 33.66
C LEU A 269 -61.70 -13.46 34.54
N THR A 270 -62.75 -13.98 33.90
CA THR A 270 -63.80 -14.82 34.49
C THR A 270 -64.25 -15.84 33.47
#